data_428bddb05f6be244f5e725950d2b0f87
#
_entry.id   428bddb05f6be244f5e725950d2b0f87
#
_cell.length_a   1.000
_cell.length_b   1.000
_cell.length_c   1.000
_cell.angle_alpha   90.00
_cell.angle_beta   90.00
_cell.angle_gamma   90.00
#
_symmetry.space_group_name_H-M   'P 1'
#
loop_
_entity.id
_entity.type
_entity.pdbx_description
1 polymer ?
#
loop_
_entity_poly.entity_id
_entity_poly.type
_entity_poly.pdbx_seq_one_letter_code
_entity_poly.pdbx_strand_id
1 'polypeptide(L)'
;MRRYVWRGSFVECDLPDRPLEVADSWRHSSGRTNGLDLHLARFSRAAGRLPEGFVDRMLPLLHEGELFPRIALSQGQLLLDVRSAPPPRPATSLTYVCAPDPRTQPEVKGPDFDAFRAYRGRYQRDGTDDTVIVDRHGSMLETTTGALVMWDGDALCVSDGAWLPSVTLHQVAARAETLGLPVVRRRLTPELAAAHPLWFLNSLHGISPVSELHVGDEVITPPAHPAAGEWRDWWWGGFTHERGGGIGI
;
A
#
# COMPACT_ATOMS: atom_id res chain seq x y z
N MET A 1 12.89 14.85 5.54
CA MET A 1 13.22 13.42 5.41
C MET A 1 14.60 13.19 5.99
N ARG A 2 14.78 12.18 6.84
CA ARG A 2 16.10 11.71 7.28
C ARG A 2 16.34 10.34 6.64
N ARG A 3 17.57 10.09 6.17
CA ARG A 3 17.98 8.81 5.57
C ARG A 3 19.10 8.20 6.36
N TYR A 4 19.02 6.90 6.55
CA TYR A 4 20.03 6.11 7.24
C TYR A 4 20.44 4.92 6.37
N VAL A 5 21.74 4.58 6.44
CA VAL A 5 22.29 3.34 5.86
C VAL A 5 22.63 2.37 6.98
N TRP A 6 22.34 1.10 6.78
CA TRP A 6 22.69 0.04 7.71
C TRP A 6 24.17 -0.38 7.58
N ARG A 7 24.91 -0.32 8.67
CA ARG A 7 26.32 -0.75 8.81
C ARG A 7 26.54 -1.46 10.15
N GLY A 8 25.66 -2.45 10.49
CA GLY A 8 25.61 -3.03 11.85
C GLY A 8 24.87 -2.14 12.85
N SER A 9 24.67 -0.86 12.51
CA SER A 9 23.76 0.12 13.11
C SER A 9 23.27 1.07 12.04
N PHE A 10 22.26 1.90 12.32
CA PHE A 10 21.81 2.94 11.40
C PHE A 10 22.71 4.18 11.51
N VAL A 11 23.33 4.54 10.40
CA VAL A 11 24.17 5.74 10.27
C VAL A 11 23.46 6.71 9.33
N GLU A 12 23.18 7.93 9.81
CA GLU A 12 22.57 8.98 9.01
C GLU A 12 23.46 9.35 7.81
N CYS A 13 22.85 9.59 6.66
CA CYS A 13 23.58 9.84 5.42
C CYS A 13 22.76 10.69 4.44
N ASP A 14 23.47 11.42 3.56
CA ASP A 14 22.90 12.25 2.50
C ASP A 14 22.99 11.55 1.12
N LEU A 15 22.73 10.24 1.07
CA LEU A 15 22.72 9.52 -0.19
C LEU A 15 21.57 10.02 -1.08
N PRO A 16 21.84 10.27 -2.39
CA PRO A 16 20.81 10.64 -3.33
C PRO A 16 19.81 9.50 -3.53
N ASP A 17 18.63 9.84 -4.08
CA ASP A 17 17.67 8.84 -4.51
C ASP A 17 18.28 7.96 -5.61
N ARG A 18 18.09 6.65 -5.47
CA ARG A 18 18.58 5.62 -6.38
C ARG A 18 17.45 4.64 -6.66
N PRO A 19 17.51 3.91 -7.78
CA PRO A 19 16.60 2.81 -8.03
C PRO A 19 16.60 1.81 -6.86
N LEU A 20 15.41 1.35 -6.50
CA LEU A 20 15.22 0.42 -5.39
C LEU A 20 15.00 -0.99 -5.92
N GLU A 21 15.75 -1.95 -5.38
CA GLU A 21 15.55 -3.36 -5.66
C GLU A 21 14.35 -3.91 -4.93
N VAL A 22 14.19 -3.52 -3.66
CA VAL A 22 13.04 -3.86 -2.81
C VAL A 22 12.76 -2.68 -1.88
N ALA A 23 11.50 -2.43 -1.57
CA ALA A 23 11.12 -1.45 -0.56
C ALA A 23 9.89 -1.90 0.21
N ASP A 24 9.73 -1.39 1.42
CA ASP A 24 8.47 -1.45 2.15
C ASP A 24 8.24 -0.17 2.94
N SER A 25 6.96 0.20 3.13
CA SER A 25 6.59 1.42 3.83
C SER A 25 5.27 1.22 4.55
N TRP A 26 5.14 1.83 5.72
CA TRP A 26 3.94 1.76 6.55
C TRP A 26 3.73 3.06 7.33
N ARG A 27 2.51 3.31 7.78
CA ARG A 27 2.26 4.39 8.73
C ARG A 27 2.75 3.96 10.12
N HIS A 28 3.44 4.86 10.76
CA HIS A 28 3.94 4.70 12.13
C HIS A 28 3.50 5.93 12.94
N SER A 29 2.68 5.71 13.96
CA SER A 29 2.05 6.78 14.75
C SER A 29 2.51 6.68 16.19
N SER A 30 3.40 7.59 16.60
CA SER A 30 3.89 7.71 17.99
C SER A 30 4.28 6.35 18.60
N GLY A 31 5.18 5.62 17.96
CA GLY A 31 5.67 4.31 18.40
C GLY A 31 4.72 3.13 18.13
N ARG A 32 3.62 3.34 17.42
CA ARG A 32 2.64 2.31 17.09
C ARG A 32 2.53 2.08 15.59
N THR A 33 2.27 0.84 15.21
CA THR A 33 2.13 0.43 13.81
C THR A 33 1.02 -0.61 13.67
N ASN A 34 0.46 -0.77 12.47
CA ASN A 34 -0.50 -1.82 12.17
C ASN A 34 0.14 -2.84 11.21
N GLY A 35 0.55 -4.01 11.74
CA GLY A 35 1.11 -5.12 10.96
C GLY A 35 2.56 -4.91 10.51
N LEU A 36 3.45 -4.44 11.40
CA LEU A 36 4.88 -4.31 11.10
C LEU A 36 5.50 -5.65 10.68
N ASP A 37 5.13 -6.73 11.36
CA ASP A 37 5.56 -8.10 11.06
C ASP A 37 5.25 -8.50 9.61
N LEU A 38 4.06 -8.16 9.11
CA LEU A 38 3.66 -8.41 7.71
C LEU A 38 4.50 -7.60 6.73
N HIS A 39 4.82 -6.34 7.06
CA HIS A 39 5.71 -5.49 6.26
C HIS A 39 7.13 -6.06 6.19
N LEU A 40 7.68 -6.44 7.34
CA LEU A 40 9.01 -7.04 7.42
C LEU A 40 9.08 -8.39 6.71
N ALA A 41 8.04 -9.23 6.84
CA ALA A 41 7.93 -10.50 6.14
C ALA A 41 7.86 -10.31 4.62
N ARG A 42 7.05 -9.35 4.12
CA ARG A 42 6.97 -9.03 2.69
C ARG A 42 8.31 -8.52 2.16
N PHE A 43 8.96 -7.61 2.87
CA PHE A 43 10.28 -7.11 2.51
C PHE A 43 11.32 -8.24 2.46
N SER A 44 11.39 -9.06 3.52
CA SER A 44 12.38 -10.13 3.62
C SER A 44 12.19 -11.24 2.59
N ARG A 45 10.97 -11.47 2.10
CA ARG A 45 10.71 -12.44 1.02
C ARG A 45 11.44 -12.08 -0.27
N ALA A 46 11.58 -10.80 -0.58
CA ALA A 46 12.23 -10.33 -1.80
C ALA A 46 13.69 -9.90 -1.57
N ALA A 47 14.00 -9.29 -0.42
CA ALA A 47 15.33 -8.75 -0.10
C ALA A 47 16.25 -9.75 0.61
N GLY A 48 15.73 -10.89 1.07
CA GLY A 48 16.42 -11.80 1.97
C GLY A 48 16.28 -11.40 3.44
N ARG A 49 16.84 -12.23 4.32
CA ARG A 49 16.72 -12.04 5.77
C ARG A 49 17.36 -10.73 6.22
N LEU A 50 16.64 -9.97 7.04
CA LEU A 50 17.19 -8.79 7.69
C LEU A 50 18.31 -9.16 8.69
N PRO A 51 19.37 -8.32 8.81
CA PRO A 51 20.42 -8.55 9.77
C PRO A 51 19.91 -8.55 11.20
N GLU A 52 20.60 -9.28 12.08
CA GLU A 52 20.31 -9.29 13.51
C GLU A 52 20.36 -7.86 14.11
N GLY A 53 19.41 -7.53 14.95
CA GLY A 53 19.29 -6.23 15.59
C GLY A 53 18.83 -5.09 14.64
N PHE A 54 18.50 -5.38 13.37
CA PHE A 54 18.01 -4.35 12.44
C PHE A 54 16.73 -3.68 12.96
N VAL A 55 15.74 -4.46 13.35
CA VAL A 55 14.46 -3.96 13.84
C VAL A 55 14.61 -3.25 15.18
N ASP A 56 15.37 -3.83 16.11
CA ASP A 56 15.61 -3.25 17.45
C ASP A 56 16.27 -1.86 17.37
N ARG A 57 17.14 -1.66 16.36
CA ARG A 57 17.81 -0.37 16.15
C ARG A 57 17.00 0.59 15.26
N MET A 58 16.03 0.08 14.50
CA MET A 58 15.11 0.88 13.69
C MET A 58 14.04 1.55 14.56
N LEU A 59 13.40 0.80 15.45
CA LEU A 59 12.26 1.28 16.22
C LEU A 59 12.54 2.55 17.04
N PRO A 60 13.70 2.71 17.73
CA PRO A 60 14.03 3.95 18.42
C PRO A 60 14.10 5.20 17.52
N LEU A 61 14.35 5.04 16.21
CA LEU A 61 14.36 6.16 15.25
C LEU A 61 12.96 6.59 14.82
N LEU A 62 11.94 5.80 15.18
CA LEU A 62 10.54 5.97 14.76
C LEU A 62 9.60 6.28 15.94
N HIS A 63 10.11 6.56 17.14
CA HIS A 63 9.28 6.62 18.35
C HIS A 63 8.37 7.84 18.45
N GLU A 64 8.63 8.92 17.72
CA GLU A 64 7.87 10.17 17.82
C GLU A 64 7.19 10.57 16.52
N GLY A 65 5.95 11.09 16.63
CA GLY A 65 5.22 11.76 15.57
C GLY A 65 4.49 10.83 14.62
N GLU A 66 3.90 11.45 13.61
CA GLU A 66 3.22 10.78 12.50
C GLU A 66 4.23 10.56 11.36
N LEU A 67 4.66 9.33 11.17
CA LEU A 67 5.71 8.97 10.24
C LEU A 67 5.22 8.01 9.14
N PHE A 68 5.92 8.05 8.02
CA PHE A 68 5.80 7.10 6.92
C PHE A 68 7.20 6.57 6.56
N PRO A 69 7.80 5.74 7.44
CA PRO A 69 9.11 5.16 7.19
C PRO A 69 9.10 4.27 5.95
N ARG A 70 10.28 4.12 5.37
CA ARG A 70 10.56 3.18 4.29
C ARG A 70 11.85 2.45 4.57
N ILE A 71 11.79 1.12 4.64
CA ILE A 71 12.98 0.29 4.50
C ILE A 71 13.18 -0.02 3.02
N ALA A 72 14.43 -0.10 2.59
CA ALA A 72 14.73 -0.37 1.19
C ALA A 72 16.06 -1.12 1.04
N LEU A 73 16.16 -1.89 -0.05
CA LEU A 73 17.41 -2.41 -0.58
C LEU A 73 17.72 -1.65 -1.87
N SER A 74 18.92 -1.08 -1.94
CA SER A 74 19.42 -0.36 -3.11
C SER A 74 20.92 -0.58 -3.25
N GLN A 75 21.35 -1.12 -4.39
CA GLN A 75 22.76 -1.46 -4.67
C GLN A 75 23.38 -2.33 -3.55
N GLY A 76 22.63 -3.32 -3.07
CA GLY A 76 23.05 -4.21 -1.99
C GLY A 76 23.12 -3.55 -0.60
N GLN A 77 22.70 -2.29 -0.43
CA GLN A 77 22.67 -1.57 0.84
C GLN A 77 21.25 -1.48 1.40
N LEU A 78 21.10 -1.81 2.67
CA LEU A 78 19.86 -1.61 3.41
C LEU A 78 19.77 -0.16 3.89
N LEU A 79 18.65 0.46 3.60
CA LEU A 79 18.35 1.86 3.90
C LEU A 79 17.10 1.98 4.78
N LEU A 80 17.04 3.01 5.59
CA LEU A 80 15.83 3.48 6.28
C LEU A 80 15.62 4.95 5.96
N ASP A 81 14.50 5.29 5.34
CA ASP A 81 14.04 6.66 5.19
C ASP A 81 12.96 6.96 6.24
N VAL A 82 13.18 7.96 7.07
CA VAL A 82 12.19 8.47 8.02
C VAL A 82 11.53 9.71 7.43
N ARG A 83 10.27 9.58 7.05
CA ARG A 83 9.46 10.62 6.41
C ARG A 83 8.25 10.93 7.27
N SER A 84 7.77 12.17 7.26
CA SER A 84 6.50 12.51 7.88
C SER A 84 5.34 11.87 7.08
N ALA A 85 4.32 11.41 7.78
CA ALA A 85 3.08 10.96 7.17
C ALA A 85 2.14 12.16 6.94
N PRO A 86 1.49 12.25 5.77
CA PRO A 86 0.39 13.21 5.58
C PRO A 86 -0.82 12.80 6.43
N PRO A 87 -1.82 13.68 6.60
CA PRO A 87 -3.10 13.30 7.20
C PRO A 87 -3.72 12.08 6.51
N PRO A 88 -4.47 11.24 7.24
CA PRO A 88 -5.22 10.15 6.64
C PRO A 88 -6.19 10.68 5.58
N ARG A 89 -6.35 9.94 4.48
CA ARG A 89 -7.29 10.30 3.43
C ARG A 89 -8.66 9.69 3.74
N PRO A 90 -9.73 10.51 3.85
CA PRO A 90 -11.06 9.99 4.18
C PRO A 90 -11.72 9.28 3.00
N ALA A 91 -11.46 9.72 1.78
CA ALA A 91 -11.91 9.14 0.52
C ALA A 91 -10.81 9.30 -0.53
N THR A 92 -10.89 8.56 -1.62
CA THR A 92 -9.87 8.58 -2.69
C THR A 92 -10.57 8.84 -4.03
N SER A 93 -10.02 9.76 -4.82
CA SER A 93 -10.38 9.98 -6.22
C SER A 93 -9.33 9.35 -7.13
N LEU A 94 -9.76 8.59 -8.14
CA LEU A 94 -8.88 7.80 -9.00
C LEU A 94 -9.02 8.20 -10.47
N THR A 95 -7.92 8.14 -11.19
CA THR A 95 -7.90 8.15 -12.66
C THR A 95 -7.86 6.73 -13.18
N TYR A 96 -8.80 6.35 -14.05
CA TYR A 96 -8.74 5.14 -14.83
C TYR A 96 -8.31 5.45 -16.26
N VAL A 97 -7.37 4.68 -16.76
CA VAL A 97 -6.90 4.78 -18.16
C VAL A 97 -6.54 3.40 -18.70
N CYS A 98 -6.97 3.09 -19.93
CA CYS A 98 -6.51 1.91 -20.66
C CYS A 98 -5.12 2.18 -21.25
N ALA A 99 -4.09 2.10 -20.42
CA ALA A 99 -2.69 2.28 -20.82
C ALA A 99 -1.90 1.00 -20.52
N PRO A 100 -0.75 0.78 -21.20
CA PRO A 100 0.10 -0.37 -20.91
C PRO A 100 0.51 -0.40 -19.44
N ASP A 101 0.49 -1.61 -18.86
CA ASP A 101 0.94 -1.85 -17.49
C ASP A 101 2.41 -1.41 -17.34
N PRO A 102 2.73 -0.48 -16.45
CA PRO A 102 4.09 0.01 -16.26
C PRO A 102 4.98 -0.97 -15.47
N ARG A 103 4.42 -2.05 -14.91
CA ARG A 103 5.11 -2.93 -13.98
C ARG A 103 5.94 -3.99 -14.72
N THR A 104 7.14 -4.20 -14.22
CA THR A 104 8.01 -5.31 -14.62
C THR A 104 8.04 -6.42 -13.58
N GLN A 105 7.82 -6.09 -12.31
CA GLN A 105 7.81 -6.99 -11.18
C GLN A 105 6.62 -6.71 -10.26
N PRO A 106 5.37 -7.01 -10.68
CA PRO A 106 4.15 -6.59 -9.97
C PRO A 106 4.07 -7.12 -8.53
N GLU A 107 4.72 -8.23 -8.22
CA GLU A 107 4.70 -8.84 -6.87
C GLU A 107 5.78 -8.30 -5.93
N VAL A 108 6.72 -7.48 -6.43
CA VAL A 108 7.82 -6.90 -5.65
C VAL A 108 7.64 -5.39 -5.51
N LYS A 109 7.57 -4.91 -4.28
CA LYS A 109 7.52 -3.47 -4.03
C LYS A 109 8.91 -2.86 -4.13
N GLY A 110 9.05 -1.83 -4.97
CA GLY A 110 10.30 -1.06 -5.10
C GLY A 110 10.78 -0.88 -6.53
N PRO A 111 11.04 -1.95 -7.31
CA PRO A 111 11.65 -1.84 -8.64
C PRO A 111 10.93 -0.89 -9.58
N ASP A 112 9.61 -0.91 -9.58
CA ASP A 112 8.77 -0.16 -10.51
C ASP A 112 8.41 1.27 -10.04
N PHE A 113 9.03 1.81 -8.96
CA PHE A 113 8.65 3.14 -8.43
C PHE A 113 8.86 4.27 -9.44
N ASP A 114 9.91 4.23 -10.23
CA ASP A 114 10.16 5.25 -11.26
C ASP A 114 9.17 5.11 -12.43
N ALA A 115 8.83 3.87 -12.80
CA ALA A 115 7.79 3.59 -13.79
C ALA A 115 6.41 4.09 -13.29
N PHE A 116 6.08 3.90 -12.02
CA PHE A 116 4.85 4.45 -11.41
C PHE A 116 4.84 5.97 -11.39
N ARG A 117 5.98 6.61 -11.10
CA ARG A 117 6.09 8.08 -11.16
C ARG A 117 5.87 8.59 -12.58
N ALA A 118 6.48 7.96 -13.57
CA ALA A 118 6.30 8.30 -14.98
C ALA A 118 4.85 8.05 -15.45
N TYR A 119 4.25 6.93 -15.02
CA TYR A 119 2.87 6.58 -15.34
C TYR A 119 1.88 7.62 -14.80
N ARG A 120 1.99 8.01 -13.52
CA ARG A 120 1.19 9.09 -12.95
C ARG A 120 1.42 10.42 -13.68
N GLY A 121 2.67 10.81 -13.88
CA GLY A 121 3.01 12.06 -14.58
C GLY A 121 2.43 12.16 -15.98
N ARG A 122 2.15 11.01 -16.63
CA ARG A 122 1.59 10.95 -17.97
C ARG A 122 0.06 10.87 -18.01
N TYR A 123 -0.54 10.16 -17.06
CA TYR A 123 -1.94 9.73 -17.17
C TYR A 123 -2.83 10.22 -16.03
N GLN A 124 -2.27 10.60 -14.87
CA GLN A 124 -3.08 11.05 -13.76
C GLN A 124 -3.75 12.38 -14.08
N ARG A 125 -5.06 12.42 -13.93
CA ARG A 125 -5.85 13.64 -14.07
C ARG A 125 -5.60 14.57 -12.89
N ASP A 126 -5.52 15.86 -13.14
CA ASP A 126 -5.41 16.85 -12.07
C ASP A 126 -6.59 16.74 -11.10
N GLY A 127 -6.29 16.82 -9.82
CA GLY A 127 -7.29 16.70 -8.75
C GLY A 127 -7.59 15.26 -8.30
N THR A 128 -7.07 14.23 -9.00
CA THR A 128 -7.17 12.84 -8.52
C THR A 128 -5.97 12.45 -7.65
N ASP A 129 -6.16 11.46 -6.81
CA ASP A 129 -5.18 11.02 -5.82
C ASP A 129 -4.19 9.98 -6.35
N ASP A 130 -4.64 9.14 -7.29
CA ASP A 130 -3.82 8.06 -7.85
C ASP A 130 -4.36 7.60 -9.21
N THR A 131 -3.59 6.75 -9.89
CA THR A 131 -3.93 6.21 -11.22
C THR A 131 -4.03 4.69 -11.15
N VAL A 132 -5.11 4.17 -11.72
CA VAL A 132 -5.38 2.73 -11.82
C VAL A 132 -4.45 2.10 -12.84
N ILE A 133 -3.89 0.94 -12.50
CA ILE A 133 -3.15 0.06 -13.40
C ILE A 133 -4.12 -1.02 -13.87
N VAL A 134 -4.16 -1.25 -15.18
CA VAL A 134 -5.07 -2.20 -15.81
C VAL A 134 -4.33 -3.30 -16.56
N ASP A 135 -5.00 -4.43 -16.76
CA ASP A 135 -4.53 -5.46 -17.69
C ASP A 135 -4.80 -5.07 -19.15
N ARG A 136 -4.38 -5.94 -20.08
CA ARG A 136 -4.61 -5.75 -21.54
C ARG A 136 -6.09 -5.71 -21.93
N HIS A 137 -6.99 -6.10 -21.06
CA HIS A 137 -8.44 -6.13 -21.29
C HIS A 137 -9.17 -5.00 -20.56
N GLY A 138 -8.44 -4.07 -19.92
CA GLY A 138 -9.00 -2.96 -19.16
C GLY A 138 -9.47 -3.33 -17.75
N SER A 139 -9.18 -4.54 -17.25
CA SER A 139 -9.50 -4.87 -15.86
C SER A 139 -8.58 -4.16 -14.90
N MET A 140 -9.14 -3.55 -13.87
CA MET A 140 -8.40 -2.87 -12.81
C MET A 140 -7.65 -3.91 -11.95
N LEU A 141 -6.34 -3.75 -11.85
CA LEU A 141 -5.46 -4.64 -11.07
C LEU A 141 -5.18 -4.08 -9.68
N GLU A 142 -4.67 -2.89 -9.66
CA GLU A 142 -4.33 -2.10 -8.47
C GLU A 142 -4.16 -0.63 -8.87
N THR A 143 -3.71 0.24 -7.98
CA THR A 143 -3.23 1.58 -8.32
C THR A 143 -1.73 1.67 -8.15
N THR A 144 -1.12 2.78 -8.54
CA THR A 144 0.34 2.95 -8.41
C THR A 144 0.82 2.97 -6.95
N THR A 145 -0.08 3.21 -5.96
CA THR A 145 0.30 3.28 -4.54
C THR A 145 -0.55 2.41 -3.61
N GLY A 146 -1.53 1.67 -4.12
CA GLY A 146 -2.42 0.86 -3.29
C GLY A 146 -3.17 -0.22 -4.05
N ALA A 147 -3.78 -1.13 -3.31
CA ALA A 147 -4.65 -2.17 -3.85
C ALA A 147 -6.10 -1.66 -4.00
N LEU A 148 -6.86 -2.32 -4.86
CA LEU A 148 -8.29 -2.09 -5.04
C LEU A 148 -9.08 -3.31 -4.61
N VAL A 149 -10.21 -3.09 -3.95
CA VAL A 149 -11.22 -4.10 -3.68
C VAL A 149 -12.61 -3.55 -3.96
N MET A 150 -13.53 -4.43 -4.33
CA MET A 150 -14.91 -4.09 -4.61
C MET A 150 -15.82 -4.97 -3.75
N TRP A 151 -16.98 -4.48 -3.37
CA TRP A 151 -17.99 -5.24 -2.63
C TRP A 151 -19.16 -5.60 -3.54
N ASP A 152 -19.44 -6.90 -3.66
CA ASP A 152 -20.64 -7.40 -4.34
C ASP A 152 -21.54 -8.09 -3.31
N GLY A 153 -22.51 -7.35 -2.77
CA GLY A 153 -23.24 -7.75 -1.58
C GLY A 153 -22.26 -7.92 -0.41
N ASP A 154 -22.23 -9.10 0.18
CA ASP A 154 -21.32 -9.46 1.28
C ASP A 154 -19.95 -9.99 0.80
N ALA A 155 -19.74 -10.14 -0.50
CA ALA A 155 -18.49 -10.67 -1.03
C ALA A 155 -17.44 -9.57 -1.24
N LEU A 156 -16.25 -9.76 -0.66
CA LEU A 156 -15.07 -8.95 -0.94
C LEU A 156 -14.42 -9.44 -2.24
N CYS A 157 -14.53 -8.65 -3.31
CA CYS A 157 -13.95 -8.96 -4.60
C CYS A 157 -12.56 -8.35 -4.72
N VAL A 158 -11.55 -9.18 -5.00
CA VAL A 158 -10.18 -8.77 -5.31
C VAL A 158 -9.91 -9.03 -6.80
N SER A 159 -8.96 -8.30 -7.41
CA SER A 159 -8.58 -8.52 -8.81
C SER A 159 -8.15 -9.97 -9.05
N ASP A 160 -8.51 -10.53 -10.20
CA ASP A 160 -8.09 -11.86 -10.67
C ASP A 160 -6.72 -11.85 -11.37
N GLY A 161 -6.18 -10.67 -11.69
CA GLY A 161 -4.85 -10.52 -12.27
C GLY A 161 -3.71 -10.51 -11.25
N ALA A 162 -2.50 -10.15 -11.72
CA ALA A 162 -1.33 -10.00 -10.85
C ALA A 162 -1.31 -8.62 -10.19
N TRP A 163 -1.07 -8.58 -8.90
CA TRP A 163 -0.96 -7.36 -8.09
C TRP A 163 0.03 -7.55 -6.93
N LEU A 164 0.50 -6.44 -6.36
CA LEU A 164 1.39 -6.48 -5.20
C LEU A 164 0.68 -7.12 -4.00
N PRO A 165 1.28 -8.11 -3.30
CA PRO A 165 0.75 -8.64 -2.04
C PRO A 165 0.66 -7.54 -0.98
N SER A 166 -0.42 -6.77 -1.00
CA SER A 166 -0.66 -5.62 -0.11
C SER A 166 -0.91 -6.10 1.31
N VAL A 167 -0.18 -5.53 2.29
CA VAL A 167 -0.38 -5.81 3.72
C VAL A 167 -1.79 -5.41 4.15
N THR A 168 -2.26 -4.23 3.76
CA THR A 168 -3.61 -3.76 4.11
C THR A 168 -4.69 -4.64 3.48
N LEU A 169 -4.51 -5.07 2.22
CA LEU A 169 -5.45 -6.00 1.59
C LEU A 169 -5.47 -7.35 2.31
N HIS A 170 -4.30 -7.88 2.69
CA HIS A 170 -4.23 -9.12 3.46
C HIS A 170 -5.00 -9.01 4.79
N GLN A 171 -4.84 -7.91 5.52
CA GLN A 171 -5.59 -7.66 6.77
C GLN A 171 -7.10 -7.57 6.54
N VAL A 172 -7.53 -6.85 5.50
CA VAL A 172 -8.95 -6.70 5.13
C VAL A 172 -9.56 -8.05 4.72
N ALA A 173 -8.86 -8.84 3.91
CA ALA A 173 -9.30 -10.17 3.51
C ALA A 173 -9.40 -11.13 4.71
N ALA A 174 -8.41 -11.15 5.59
CA ALA A 174 -8.44 -11.96 6.81
C ALA A 174 -9.60 -11.59 7.75
N ARG A 175 -9.92 -10.29 7.87
CA ARG A 175 -11.11 -9.84 8.60
C ARG A 175 -12.40 -10.32 7.93
N ALA A 176 -12.51 -10.20 6.61
CA ALA A 176 -13.68 -10.69 5.89
C ALA A 176 -13.92 -12.18 6.17
N GLU A 177 -12.88 -13.00 6.04
CA GLU A 177 -12.93 -14.43 6.34
C GLU A 177 -13.33 -14.69 7.79
N THR A 178 -12.79 -13.96 8.77
CA THR A 178 -13.16 -14.06 10.19
C THR A 178 -14.64 -13.74 10.43
N LEU A 179 -15.21 -12.83 9.65
CA LEU A 179 -16.63 -12.49 9.70
C LEU A 179 -17.52 -13.43 8.88
N GLY A 180 -16.94 -14.46 8.24
CA GLY A 180 -17.65 -15.40 7.37
C GLY A 180 -18.04 -14.80 6.01
N LEU A 181 -17.43 -13.67 5.60
CA LEU A 181 -17.70 -13.02 4.32
C LEU A 181 -16.81 -13.65 3.24
N PRO A 182 -17.35 -13.97 2.04
CA PRO A 182 -16.57 -14.56 0.98
C PRO A 182 -15.51 -13.59 0.44
N VAL A 183 -14.30 -14.08 0.21
CA VAL A 183 -13.24 -13.36 -0.53
C VAL A 183 -13.09 -14.04 -1.89
N VAL A 184 -13.42 -13.32 -2.97
CA VAL A 184 -13.49 -13.89 -4.32
C VAL A 184 -12.58 -13.14 -5.29
N ARG A 185 -11.96 -13.85 -6.22
CA ARG A 185 -11.24 -13.24 -7.33
C ARG A 185 -12.21 -12.92 -8.47
N ARG A 186 -12.14 -11.69 -8.96
CA ARG A 186 -13.03 -11.20 -10.01
C ARG A 186 -12.35 -10.14 -10.87
N ARG A 187 -12.73 -10.05 -12.12
CA ARG A 187 -12.39 -8.89 -12.96
C ARG A 187 -13.07 -7.65 -12.39
N LEU A 188 -12.28 -6.64 -12.06
CA LEU A 188 -12.77 -5.34 -11.60
C LEU A 188 -12.79 -4.39 -12.78
N THR A 189 -13.95 -3.80 -13.09
CA THR A 189 -14.10 -2.86 -14.23
C THR A 189 -14.80 -1.58 -13.80
N PRO A 190 -14.68 -0.48 -14.55
CA PRO A 190 -15.41 0.75 -14.26
C PRO A 190 -16.92 0.56 -14.23
N GLU A 191 -17.47 -0.27 -15.11
CA GLU A 191 -18.92 -0.55 -15.17
C GLU A 191 -19.41 -1.22 -13.88
N LEU A 192 -18.60 -2.14 -13.32
CA LEU A 192 -18.90 -2.75 -12.03
C LEU A 192 -18.76 -1.73 -10.90
N ALA A 193 -17.77 -0.84 -10.96
CA ALA A 193 -17.59 0.21 -9.95
C ALA A 193 -18.76 1.20 -9.92
N ALA A 194 -19.51 1.38 -11.01
CA ALA A 194 -20.72 2.19 -11.04
C ALA A 194 -21.87 1.58 -10.19
N ALA A 195 -21.86 0.27 -9.98
CA ALA A 195 -22.92 -0.46 -9.28
C ALA A 195 -22.49 -1.01 -7.90
N HIS A 196 -21.20 -1.02 -7.61
CA HIS A 196 -20.62 -1.66 -6.42
C HIS A 196 -19.66 -0.74 -5.68
N PRO A 197 -19.63 -0.77 -4.32
CA PRO A 197 -18.65 -0.02 -3.54
C PRO A 197 -17.22 -0.41 -3.91
N LEU A 198 -16.37 0.57 -4.15
CA LEU A 198 -14.95 0.40 -4.47
C LEU A 198 -14.09 1.03 -3.38
N TRP A 199 -13.10 0.30 -2.86
CA TRP A 199 -12.17 0.82 -1.86
C TRP A 199 -10.74 0.77 -2.35
N PHE A 200 -10.01 1.82 -2.03
CA PHE A 200 -8.57 1.92 -2.14
C PHE A 200 -7.93 1.55 -0.79
N LEU A 201 -6.91 0.70 -0.82
CA LEU A 201 -6.25 0.15 0.35
C LEU A 201 -4.74 0.37 0.28
N ASN A 202 -4.16 1.01 1.28
CA ASN A 202 -2.70 1.02 1.47
C ASN A 202 -2.33 1.26 2.95
N SER A 203 -1.06 1.03 3.29
CA SER A 203 -0.59 1.14 4.67
C SER A 203 -0.28 2.58 5.12
N LEU A 204 -0.55 3.59 4.30
CA LEU A 204 -0.45 5.01 4.67
C LEU A 204 -1.81 5.58 5.08
N HIS A 205 -2.87 5.26 4.33
CA HIS A 205 -4.21 5.81 4.50
C HIS A 205 -5.23 4.79 5.02
N GLY A 206 -4.83 3.51 5.12
CA GLY A 206 -5.70 2.42 5.53
C GLY A 206 -6.74 2.08 4.46
N ILE A 207 -7.98 1.98 4.88
CA ILE A 207 -9.15 1.78 4.03
C ILE A 207 -9.71 3.15 3.65
N SER A 208 -9.75 3.44 2.34
CA SER A 208 -10.29 4.69 1.81
C SER A 208 -11.32 4.38 0.72
N PRO A 209 -12.63 4.63 0.95
CA PRO A 209 -13.62 4.50 -0.09
C PRO A 209 -13.28 5.36 -1.31
N VAL A 210 -13.46 4.81 -2.50
CA VAL A 210 -13.31 5.57 -3.74
C VAL A 210 -14.55 6.43 -3.92
N SER A 211 -14.38 7.76 -3.89
CA SER A 211 -15.46 8.73 -4.10
C SER A 211 -15.73 8.98 -5.57
N GLU A 212 -14.67 8.96 -6.37
CA GLU A 212 -14.74 9.23 -7.82
C GLU A 212 -13.74 8.35 -8.57
N LEU A 213 -14.19 7.80 -9.70
CA LEU A 213 -13.37 7.11 -10.69
C LEU A 213 -13.53 7.85 -12.02
N HIS A 214 -12.50 8.58 -12.43
CA HIS A 214 -12.49 9.35 -13.67
C HIS A 214 -12.07 8.45 -14.84
N VAL A 215 -12.98 8.27 -15.81
CA VAL A 215 -12.85 7.43 -17.00
C VAL A 215 -12.99 8.31 -18.24
N GLY A 216 -11.89 8.79 -18.82
CA GLY A 216 -11.94 9.82 -19.84
C GLY A 216 -12.63 11.09 -19.32
N ASP A 217 -13.72 11.51 -19.98
CA ASP A 217 -14.52 12.66 -19.55
C ASP A 217 -15.67 12.31 -18.58
N GLU A 218 -15.89 11.02 -18.35
CA GLU A 218 -16.91 10.52 -17.44
C GLU A 218 -16.36 10.43 -16.01
N VAL A 219 -17.22 10.71 -15.01
CA VAL A 219 -16.93 10.50 -13.59
C VAL A 219 -17.93 9.52 -13.02
N ILE A 220 -17.43 8.36 -12.62
CA ILE A 220 -18.21 7.33 -11.93
C ILE A 220 -18.09 7.58 -10.42
N THR A 221 -19.23 7.63 -9.72
CA THR A 221 -19.29 7.70 -8.26
C THR A 221 -19.73 6.34 -7.73
N PRO A 222 -18.80 5.48 -7.26
CA PRO A 222 -19.16 4.19 -6.68
C PRO A 222 -20.11 4.36 -5.49
N PRO A 223 -21.11 3.48 -5.32
CA PRO A 223 -22.00 3.56 -4.17
C PRO A 223 -21.23 3.37 -2.85
N ALA A 224 -21.74 3.96 -1.77
CA ALA A 224 -21.13 3.79 -0.46
C ALA A 224 -21.40 2.39 0.11
N HIS A 225 -20.38 1.77 0.72
CA HIS A 225 -20.58 0.56 1.50
C HIS A 225 -21.10 0.92 2.89
N PRO A 226 -22.20 0.32 3.38
CA PRO A 226 -22.85 0.74 4.64
C PRO A 226 -21.92 0.64 5.86
N ALA A 227 -21.03 -0.35 5.89
CA ALA A 227 -20.08 -0.57 6.99
C ALA A 227 -18.69 0.07 6.74
N ALA A 228 -18.52 0.97 5.75
CA ALA A 228 -17.19 1.54 5.44
C ALA A 228 -16.54 2.23 6.65
N GLY A 229 -17.33 2.94 7.47
CA GLY A 229 -16.85 3.57 8.70
C GLY A 229 -16.31 2.55 9.70
N GLU A 230 -17.07 1.50 9.97
CA GLU A 230 -16.70 0.42 10.88
C GLU A 230 -15.41 -0.29 10.47
N TRP A 231 -15.25 -0.58 9.18
CA TRP A 231 -14.03 -1.19 8.65
C TRP A 231 -12.81 -0.27 8.78
N ARG A 232 -12.99 1.03 8.56
CA ARG A 232 -11.93 2.03 8.76
C ARG A 232 -11.53 2.12 10.22
N ASP A 233 -12.49 2.24 11.13
CA ASP A 233 -12.24 2.34 12.57
C ASP A 233 -11.54 1.09 13.09
N TRP A 234 -11.95 -0.09 12.63
CA TRP A 234 -11.26 -1.33 12.93
C TRP A 234 -9.79 -1.29 12.47
N TRP A 235 -9.52 -0.88 11.24
CA TRP A 235 -8.14 -0.87 10.73
C TRP A 235 -7.27 0.13 11.51
N TRP A 236 -7.80 1.30 11.82
CA TRP A 236 -7.11 2.30 12.63
C TRP A 236 -6.95 1.85 14.09
N GLY A 237 -7.88 1.09 14.64
CA GLY A 237 -7.79 0.46 15.96
C GLY A 237 -6.71 -0.62 16.06
N GLY A 238 -6.21 -1.12 14.93
CA GLY A 238 -5.15 -2.16 14.87
C GLY A 238 -3.73 -1.66 15.14
N PHE A 239 -3.53 -0.37 15.41
CA PHE A 239 -2.20 0.18 15.71
C PHE A 239 -1.76 -0.19 17.13
N THR A 240 -0.68 -0.97 17.25
CA THR A 240 -0.11 -1.44 18.51
C THR A 240 1.33 -1.00 18.67
N HIS A 241 1.78 -0.89 19.93
CA HIS A 241 3.20 -0.67 20.22
C HIS A 241 4.00 -1.93 19.85
N GLU A 242 5.04 -1.73 19.07
CA GLU A 242 5.98 -2.79 18.78
C GLU A 242 6.83 -3.07 20.02
N ARG A 243 6.78 -4.31 20.48
CA ARG A 243 7.69 -4.76 21.55
C ARG A 243 9.01 -5.16 20.91
N GLY A 244 10.09 -4.49 21.25
CA GLY A 244 11.45 -4.99 21.01
C GLY A 244 11.63 -6.32 21.75
N GLY A 245 11.46 -7.41 21.03
CA GLY A 245 11.61 -8.76 21.55
C GLY A 245 11.54 -9.75 20.41
N GLY A 246 12.67 -10.40 20.14
CA GLY A 246 12.95 -11.35 19.08
C GLY A 246 11.74 -11.94 18.37
N ILE A 247 11.48 -11.47 17.17
CA ILE A 247 10.69 -12.20 16.20
C ILE A 247 11.59 -13.34 15.72
N GLY A 248 11.45 -14.53 16.33
CA GLY A 248 12.01 -15.75 15.79
C GLY A 248 11.29 -16.06 14.48
N ILE A 249 11.95 -15.78 13.36
CA ILE A 249 11.56 -16.21 12.02
C ILE A 249 12.54 -17.31 11.58
#